data_91088a7def85d0c2d1ac0de446806515
#
_entry.id   91088a7def85d0c2d1ac0de446806515
#
_cell.length_a   1.000
_cell.length_b   1.000
_cell.length_c   1.000
_cell.angle_alpha   90.00
_cell.angle_beta   90.00
_cell.angle_gamma   90.00
#
_symmetry.space_group_name_H-M   'P 1'
#
loop_
_entity.id
_entity.type
_entity.pdbx_description
1 polymer ?
#
loop_
_entity_poly.entity_id
_entity_poly.type
_entity_poly.pdbx_seq_one_letter_code
_entity_poly.pdbx_strand_id
1 'polypeptide(L)'
;KRMSLKDFELHLTDPRDIIDHWGEDFPEVIRNTKKIADRCDVEIELGRILIPKYPLPDGENEHSYLLRLTYQGLLQRYNGASKEEAEKLDPDEIIPKLSDEVRERAKMELGVMGNMGYEGYFLIVQDFINWGKSQGIVFGPGRGSAAGSIIAYALNITDLDPLKYGLLFERFLNPDRISMPDIDVDIQDTRRDEVIEYCAKKYGEDHVSNIATFGKMFGRMAVRDVARVLEVPYAESDRLAKLVPPPSQGRHIPLSVSIKEDADLRNEYENNPTAKEVLDYAIQLEGTIRSHGVHACGVVIAPDTLVNYIPLEMAQKGVVATQFP
;
A
#
# COMPACT_ATOMS: atom_id res chain seq x y z
N LYS A 1 8.61 28.57 25.13
CA LYS A 1 9.13 27.46 25.98
C LYS A 1 8.98 26.17 25.18
N ARG A 2 10.11 25.48 24.86
CA ARG A 2 10.02 24.16 24.18
C ARG A 2 9.47 23.13 25.18
N MET A 3 8.58 22.26 24.71
CA MET A 3 8.20 21.07 25.48
C MET A 3 9.43 20.17 25.58
N SER A 4 9.71 19.66 26.78
CA SER A 4 10.78 18.71 27.04
C SER A 4 10.21 17.53 27.81
N LEU A 5 10.62 16.33 27.46
CA LEU A 5 10.29 15.10 28.17
C LEU A 5 11.42 14.67 29.13
N LYS A 6 12.41 15.56 29.37
CA LYS A 6 13.58 15.25 30.22
C LYS A 6 13.24 14.89 31.66
N ASP A 7 12.07 15.34 32.13
CA ASP A 7 11.61 15.12 33.51
C ASP A 7 10.74 13.85 33.63
N PHE A 8 10.57 13.09 32.53
CA PHE A 8 9.79 11.87 32.50
C PHE A 8 10.69 10.66 32.23
N GLU A 9 10.46 9.59 32.98
CA GLU A 9 11.06 8.29 32.72
C GLU A 9 10.27 7.62 31.58
N LEU A 10 10.91 7.46 30.41
CA LEU A 10 10.26 6.95 29.19
C LEU A 10 10.87 5.61 28.74
N HIS A 11 11.71 4.99 29.56
CA HIS A 11 12.29 3.68 29.30
C HIS A 11 11.32 2.56 29.76
N LEU A 12 11.58 1.34 29.33
CA LEU A 12 10.90 0.16 29.83
C LEU A 12 11.32 -0.06 31.30
N THR A 13 10.42 0.21 32.23
CA THR A 13 10.68 0.15 33.66
C THR A 13 10.88 -1.30 34.12
N ASP A 14 11.87 -1.54 35.00
CA ASP A 14 12.07 -2.87 35.59
C ASP A 14 10.81 -3.23 36.43
N PRO A 15 10.28 -4.45 36.31
CA PRO A 15 9.15 -4.89 37.12
C PRO A 15 9.34 -4.72 38.63
N ARG A 16 10.58 -4.79 39.11
CA ARG A 16 10.90 -4.55 40.55
C ARG A 16 10.61 -3.14 40.97
N ASP A 17 10.98 -2.16 40.16
CA ASP A 17 10.71 -0.74 40.45
C ASP A 17 9.20 -0.45 40.52
N ILE A 18 8.42 -1.11 39.65
CA ILE A 18 6.95 -1.03 39.69
C ILE A 18 6.39 -1.65 40.98
N ILE A 19 6.93 -2.82 41.39
CA ILE A 19 6.52 -3.53 42.60
C ILE A 19 6.89 -2.72 43.83
N ASP A 20 8.10 -2.17 43.90
CA ASP A 20 8.59 -1.37 45.00
C ASP A 20 7.80 -0.05 45.17
N HIS A 21 7.39 0.54 44.03
CA HIS A 21 6.63 1.79 44.04
C HIS A 21 5.14 1.61 44.38
N TRP A 22 4.49 0.56 43.86
CA TRP A 22 3.04 0.38 43.95
C TRP A 22 2.62 -0.83 44.79
N GLY A 23 3.51 -1.80 45.04
CA GLY A 23 3.15 -3.10 45.58
C GLY A 23 2.68 -3.08 47.02
N GLU A 24 3.15 -2.12 47.85
CA GLU A 24 2.72 -1.98 49.25
C GLU A 24 1.33 -1.34 49.33
N ASP A 25 1.13 -0.21 48.65
CA ASP A 25 -0.11 0.57 48.74
C ASP A 25 -1.23 -0.02 47.86
N PHE A 26 -0.91 -0.60 46.71
CA PHE A 26 -1.86 -1.09 45.71
C PHE A 26 -1.50 -2.47 45.16
N PRO A 27 -1.41 -3.53 45.99
CA PRO A 27 -0.99 -4.86 45.55
C PRO A 27 -1.92 -5.49 44.52
N GLU A 28 -3.17 -5.05 44.40
CA GLU A 28 -4.12 -5.49 43.40
C GLU A 28 -3.74 -4.98 42.00
N VAL A 29 -3.10 -3.84 41.86
CA VAL A 29 -2.62 -3.30 40.55
C VAL A 29 -1.61 -4.27 39.97
N ILE A 30 -0.63 -4.74 40.75
CA ILE A 30 0.37 -5.70 40.34
C ILE A 30 -0.28 -7.04 39.95
N ARG A 31 -1.18 -7.56 40.81
CA ARG A 31 -1.91 -8.81 40.52
C ARG A 31 -2.78 -8.71 39.27
N ASN A 32 -3.42 -7.56 39.04
CA ASN A 32 -4.27 -7.36 37.86
C ASN A 32 -3.47 -7.34 36.58
N THR A 33 -2.23 -6.84 36.57
CA THR A 33 -1.33 -6.91 35.42
C THR A 33 -1.17 -8.37 34.95
N LYS A 34 -0.88 -9.29 35.88
CA LYS A 34 -0.77 -10.72 35.54
C LYS A 34 -2.11 -11.30 35.09
N LYS A 35 -3.21 -10.98 35.78
CA LYS A 35 -4.54 -11.48 35.38
C LYS A 35 -4.94 -11.02 33.98
N ILE A 36 -4.57 -9.80 33.57
CA ILE A 36 -4.82 -9.29 32.21
C ILE A 36 -3.96 -10.06 31.23
N ALA A 37 -2.67 -10.24 31.50
CA ALA A 37 -1.77 -11.02 30.66
C ALA A 37 -2.26 -12.45 30.47
N ASP A 38 -2.70 -13.12 31.56
CA ASP A 38 -3.21 -14.49 31.51
C ASP A 38 -4.54 -14.64 30.73
N ARG A 39 -5.25 -13.53 30.47
CA ARG A 39 -6.45 -13.50 29.63
C ARG A 39 -6.16 -13.27 28.16
N CYS A 40 -4.95 -12.85 27.84
CA CYS A 40 -4.53 -12.62 26.46
C CYS A 40 -4.04 -13.94 25.87
N ASP A 41 -4.79 -14.48 24.94
CA ASP A 41 -4.45 -15.65 24.12
C ASP A 41 -4.77 -15.28 22.68
N VAL A 42 -3.80 -14.65 22.02
CA VAL A 42 -3.97 -14.11 20.67
C VAL A 42 -3.04 -14.84 19.72
N GLU A 43 -3.64 -15.49 18.73
CA GLU A 43 -2.94 -16.10 17.60
C GLU A 43 -3.12 -15.21 16.37
N ILE A 44 -2.03 -14.67 15.83
CA ILE A 44 -2.06 -13.85 14.62
C ILE A 44 -1.84 -14.75 13.41
N GLU A 45 -2.90 -14.94 12.60
CA GLU A 45 -2.80 -15.70 11.36
C GLU A 45 -2.00 -14.91 10.31
N LEU A 46 -0.82 -15.42 9.97
CA LEU A 46 0.06 -14.78 8.97
C LEU A 46 -0.09 -15.43 7.60
N GLY A 47 0.11 -14.62 6.53
CA GLY A 47 0.16 -15.11 5.15
C GLY A 47 -1.20 -15.37 4.50
N ARG A 48 -2.31 -15.10 5.18
CA ARG A 48 -3.64 -15.19 4.58
C ARG A 48 -3.92 -13.99 3.69
N ILE A 49 -4.30 -14.25 2.44
CA ILE A 49 -4.77 -13.23 1.52
C ILE A 49 -6.26 -13.00 1.77
N LEU A 50 -6.62 -11.76 2.11
CA LEU A 50 -7.99 -11.35 2.41
C LEU A 50 -8.53 -10.52 1.23
N ILE A 51 -9.25 -11.17 0.32
CA ILE A 51 -9.92 -10.48 -0.79
C ILE A 51 -11.38 -10.23 -0.39
N PRO A 52 -11.88 -8.99 -0.50
CA PRO A 52 -13.28 -8.68 -0.26
C PRO A 52 -14.18 -9.46 -1.23
N LYS A 53 -15.38 -9.81 -0.78
CA LYS A 53 -16.39 -10.42 -1.64
C LYS A 53 -16.98 -9.35 -2.55
N TYR A 54 -16.98 -9.61 -3.85
CA TYR A 54 -17.67 -8.77 -4.79
C TYR A 54 -19.19 -9.03 -4.69
N PRO A 55 -20.04 -8.00 -4.64
CA PRO A 55 -21.50 -8.18 -4.68
C PRO A 55 -21.92 -8.67 -6.08
N LEU A 56 -22.29 -9.95 -6.14
CA LEU A 56 -22.64 -10.63 -7.37
C LEU A 56 -24.13 -10.51 -7.69
N PRO A 57 -24.51 -10.55 -8.98
CA PRO A 57 -25.89 -10.75 -9.38
C PRO A 57 -26.44 -12.11 -8.92
N ASP A 58 -27.75 -12.22 -8.77
CA ASP A 58 -28.42 -13.45 -8.36
C ASP A 58 -28.09 -14.62 -9.30
N GLY A 59 -27.71 -15.75 -8.71
CA GLY A 59 -27.38 -16.98 -9.43
C GLY A 59 -25.96 -17.07 -9.99
N GLU A 60 -25.14 -16.04 -9.80
CA GLU A 60 -23.74 -16.01 -10.25
C GLU A 60 -22.77 -16.28 -9.10
N ASN A 61 -21.59 -16.80 -9.43
CA ASN A 61 -20.42 -16.80 -8.58
C ASN A 61 -19.32 -15.96 -9.25
N GLU A 62 -18.21 -15.69 -8.52
CA GLU A 62 -17.13 -14.84 -9.02
C GLU A 62 -16.56 -15.35 -10.36
N HIS A 63 -16.42 -16.66 -10.49
CA HIS A 63 -15.90 -17.28 -11.70
C HIS A 63 -16.84 -17.09 -12.91
N SER A 64 -18.14 -17.43 -12.76
CA SER A 64 -19.12 -17.29 -13.84
C SER A 64 -19.29 -15.85 -14.26
N TYR A 65 -19.31 -14.94 -13.29
CA TYR A 65 -19.47 -13.51 -13.55
C TYR A 65 -18.25 -12.91 -14.26
N LEU A 66 -17.03 -13.22 -13.79
CA LEU A 66 -15.79 -12.78 -14.43
C LEU A 66 -15.70 -13.30 -15.88
N LEU A 67 -16.01 -14.59 -16.07
CA LEU A 67 -16.02 -15.23 -17.38
C LEU A 67 -16.99 -14.51 -18.33
N ARG A 68 -18.21 -14.24 -17.90
CA ARG A 68 -19.22 -13.52 -18.67
C ARG A 68 -18.74 -12.12 -19.07
N LEU A 69 -18.29 -11.32 -18.11
CA LEU A 69 -17.76 -9.96 -18.37
C LEU A 69 -16.56 -9.98 -19.31
N THR A 70 -15.66 -10.96 -19.15
CA THR A 70 -14.49 -11.12 -20.02
C THR A 70 -14.91 -11.34 -21.46
N TYR A 71 -15.75 -12.33 -21.76
CA TYR A 71 -16.15 -12.62 -23.14
C TYR A 71 -16.97 -11.49 -23.75
N GLN A 72 -17.84 -10.84 -23.00
CA GLN A 72 -18.57 -9.64 -23.45
C GLN A 72 -17.59 -8.50 -23.80
N GLY A 73 -16.59 -8.27 -22.97
CA GLY A 73 -15.54 -7.28 -23.25
C GLY A 73 -14.67 -7.64 -24.46
N LEU A 74 -14.31 -8.92 -24.65
CA LEU A 74 -13.57 -9.39 -25.81
C LEU A 74 -14.35 -9.18 -27.11
N LEU A 75 -15.67 -9.44 -27.09
CA LEU A 75 -16.52 -9.18 -28.25
C LEU A 75 -16.54 -7.69 -28.63
N GLN A 76 -16.57 -6.81 -27.62
CA GLN A 76 -16.48 -5.36 -27.86
C GLN A 76 -15.10 -4.95 -28.42
N ARG A 77 -14.02 -5.42 -27.80
CA ARG A 77 -12.64 -5.01 -28.14
C ARG A 77 -12.16 -5.53 -29.49
N TYR A 78 -12.48 -6.79 -29.84
CA TYR A 78 -11.94 -7.46 -31.04
C TYR A 78 -12.94 -7.51 -32.22
N ASN A 79 -14.25 -7.50 -31.94
CA ASN A 79 -15.26 -7.58 -32.98
C ASN A 79 -16.05 -6.27 -33.18
N GLY A 80 -15.79 -5.25 -32.33
CA GLY A 80 -16.44 -3.94 -32.43
C GLY A 80 -17.93 -3.92 -32.07
N ALA A 81 -18.41 -4.93 -31.33
CA ALA A 81 -19.79 -4.94 -30.86
C ALA A 81 -20.06 -3.81 -29.86
N SER A 82 -21.24 -3.26 -29.86
CA SER A 82 -21.66 -2.33 -28.82
C SER A 82 -21.82 -3.05 -27.46
N LYS A 83 -21.85 -2.28 -26.39
CA LYS A 83 -22.05 -2.84 -25.04
C LYS A 83 -23.41 -3.55 -24.96
N GLU A 84 -24.46 -2.94 -25.48
CA GLU A 84 -25.82 -3.48 -25.46
C GLU A 84 -25.96 -4.76 -26.29
N GLU A 85 -25.19 -4.92 -27.38
CA GLU A 85 -25.14 -6.14 -28.16
C GLU A 85 -24.39 -7.26 -27.42
N ALA A 86 -23.25 -6.93 -26.79
CA ALA A 86 -22.45 -7.90 -26.06
C ALA A 86 -23.18 -8.42 -24.80
N GLU A 87 -23.87 -7.56 -24.07
CA GLU A 87 -24.61 -7.92 -22.84
C GLU A 87 -25.79 -8.86 -23.07
N LYS A 88 -26.28 -8.98 -24.30
CA LYS A 88 -27.38 -9.91 -24.67
C LYS A 88 -26.93 -11.33 -24.95
N LEU A 89 -25.63 -11.56 -25.03
CA LEU A 89 -25.06 -12.84 -25.43
C LEU A 89 -24.35 -13.50 -24.25
N ASP A 90 -24.54 -14.82 -24.16
CA ASP A 90 -23.80 -15.66 -23.22
C ASP A 90 -22.41 -15.99 -23.77
N PRO A 91 -21.44 -16.36 -22.87
CA PRO A 91 -20.10 -16.74 -23.28
C PRO A 91 -20.07 -17.80 -24.41
N ASP A 92 -20.93 -18.81 -24.36
CA ASP A 92 -21.00 -19.89 -25.35
C ASP A 92 -21.38 -19.37 -26.76
N GLU A 93 -22.12 -18.26 -26.84
CA GLU A 93 -22.51 -17.61 -28.10
C GLU A 93 -21.43 -16.66 -28.63
N ILE A 94 -20.57 -16.16 -27.72
CA ILE A 94 -19.48 -15.22 -28.04
C ILE A 94 -18.22 -15.96 -28.48
N ILE A 95 -17.83 -17.03 -27.76
CA ILE A 95 -16.59 -17.79 -27.98
C ILE A 95 -16.38 -18.16 -29.47
N PRO A 96 -17.39 -18.66 -30.23
CA PRO A 96 -17.20 -18.99 -31.64
C PRO A 96 -16.94 -17.79 -32.57
N LYS A 97 -17.24 -16.57 -32.11
CA LYS A 97 -17.07 -15.33 -32.89
C LYS A 97 -15.68 -14.74 -32.77
N LEU A 98 -14.90 -15.15 -31.77
CA LEU A 98 -13.54 -14.68 -31.51
C LEU A 98 -12.53 -15.50 -32.32
N SER A 99 -11.37 -14.90 -32.63
CA SER A 99 -10.24 -15.62 -33.24
C SER A 99 -9.68 -16.68 -32.27
N ASP A 100 -8.99 -17.69 -32.82
CA ASP A 100 -8.37 -18.74 -32.02
C ASP A 100 -7.37 -18.17 -31.03
N GLU A 101 -6.56 -17.21 -31.44
CA GLU A 101 -5.55 -16.55 -30.60
C GLU A 101 -6.19 -15.87 -29.36
N VAL A 102 -7.28 -15.11 -29.58
CA VAL A 102 -7.99 -14.43 -28.49
C VAL A 102 -8.62 -15.43 -27.55
N ARG A 103 -9.24 -16.51 -28.08
CA ARG A 103 -9.88 -17.54 -27.26
C ARG A 103 -8.88 -18.29 -26.38
N GLU A 104 -7.79 -18.77 -26.96
CA GLU A 104 -6.78 -19.54 -26.25
C GLU A 104 -6.10 -18.69 -25.18
N ARG A 105 -5.81 -17.42 -25.50
CA ARG A 105 -5.22 -16.50 -24.52
C ARG A 105 -6.19 -16.21 -23.35
N ALA A 106 -7.46 -15.92 -23.63
CA ALA A 106 -8.46 -15.67 -22.61
C ALA A 106 -8.70 -16.89 -21.71
N LYS A 107 -8.79 -18.08 -22.32
CA LYS A 107 -8.95 -19.35 -21.59
C LYS A 107 -7.78 -19.63 -20.66
N MET A 108 -6.56 -19.41 -21.14
CA MET A 108 -5.33 -19.59 -20.35
C MET A 108 -5.31 -18.65 -19.16
N GLU A 109 -5.54 -17.36 -19.38
CA GLU A 109 -5.54 -16.35 -18.31
C GLU A 109 -6.65 -16.59 -17.27
N LEU A 110 -7.89 -16.87 -17.70
CA LEU A 110 -9.00 -17.23 -16.79
C LEU A 110 -8.66 -18.45 -15.94
N GLY A 111 -8.04 -19.48 -16.54
CA GLY A 111 -7.60 -20.65 -15.81
C GLY A 111 -6.56 -20.35 -14.73
N VAL A 112 -5.59 -19.48 -15.02
CA VAL A 112 -4.58 -19.04 -14.04
C VAL A 112 -5.24 -18.23 -12.92
N MET A 113 -6.09 -17.26 -13.26
CA MET A 113 -6.78 -16.42 -12.28
C MET A 113 -7.67 -17.23 -11.33
N GLY A 114 -8.44 -18.20 -11.88
CA GLY A 114 -9.29 -19.07 -11.09
C GLY A 114 -8.49 -19.99 -10.16
N ASN A 115 -7.42 -20.60 -10.66
CA ASN A 115 -6.56 -21.45 -9.83
C ASN A 115 -5.88 -20.68 -8.69
N MET A 116 -5.62 -19.40 -8.87
CA MET A 116 -5.01 -18.52 -7.86
C MET A 116 -6.04 -17.82 -6.96
N GLY A 117 -7.35 -17.90 -7.27
CA GLY A 117 -8.44 -17.29 -6.48
C GLY A 117 -8.48 -15.78 -6.57
N TYR A 118 -8.12 -15.20 -7.72
CA TYR A 118 -8.07 -13.73 -7.89
C TYR A 118 -9.27 -13.15 -8.64
N GLU A 119 -10.30 -13.94 -8.94
CA GLU A 119 -11.49 -13.48 -9.66
C GLU A 119 -12.14 -12.26 -8.97
N GLY A 120 -12.35 -12.34 -7.64
CA GLY A 120 -12.93 -11.24 -6.86
C GLY A 120 -12.10 -9.96 -6.95
N TYR A 121 -10.77 -10.07 -6.95
CA TYR A 121 -9.88 -8.92 -7.11
C TYR A 121 -10.09 -8.21 -8.45
N PHE A 122 -10.15 -8.95 -9.56
CA PHE A 122 -10.41 -8.37 -10.89
C PHE A 122 -11.80 -7.75 -10.98
N LEU A 123 -12.80 -8.38 -10.37
CA LEU A 123 -14.17 -7.85 -10.32
C LEU A 123 -14.24 -6.51 -9.57
N ILE A 124 -13.51 -6.36 -8.46
CA ILE A 124 -13.45 -5.12 -7.70
C ILE A 124 -12.73 -4.03 -8.50
N VAL A 125 -11.59 -4.35 -9.11
CA VAL A 125 -10.80 -3.37 -9.86
C VAL A 125 -11.55 -2.88 -11.09
N GLN A 126 -12.16 -3.77 -11.88
CA GLN A 126 -12.95 -3.36 -13.04
C GLN A 126 -14.15 -2.51 -12.64
N ASP A 127 -14.74 -2.78 -11.49
CA ASP A 127 -15.93 -2.11 -11.03
C ASP A 127 -15.72 -0.62 -10.78
N PHE A 128 -14.77 -0.26 -9.92
CA PHE A 128 -14.54 1.15 -9.63
C PHE A 128 -13.96 1.91 -10.83
N ILE A 129 -13.19 1.25 -11.70
CA ILE A 129 -12.69 1.86 -12.94
C ILE A 129 -13.84 2.16 -13.90
N ASN A 130 -14.71 1.18 -14.15
CA ASN A 130 -15.84 1.36 -15.07
C ASN A 130 -16.86 2.34 -14.51
N TRP A 131 -17.12 2.32 -13.19
CA TRP A 131 -17.95 3.33 -12.56
C TRP A 131 -17.36 4.73 -12.77
N GLY A 132 -16.09 4.93 -12.47
CA GLY A 132 -15.44 6.25 -12.62
C GLY A 132 -15.44 6.71 -14.08
N LYS A 133 -15.13 5.84 -15.04
CA LYS A 133 -15.23 6.13 -16.48
C LYS A 133 -16.66 6.54 -16.87
N SER A 134 -17.70 5.88 -16.31
CA SER A 134 -19.10 6.24 -16.56
C SER A 134 -19.49 7.62 -15.99
N GLN A 135 -18.81 8.08 -14.95
CA GLN A 135 -18.97 9.42 -14.38
C GLN A 135 -18.12 10.48 -15.12
N GLY A 136 -17.43 10.10 -16.21
CA GLY A 136 -16.55 10.99 -16.97
C GLY A 136 -15.23 11.32 -16.23
N ILE A 137 -14.82 10.51 -15.26
CA ILE A 137 -13.52 10.61 -14.61
C ILE A 137 -12.47 10.02 -15.56
N VAL A 138 -11.36 10.73 -15.77
CA VAL A 138 -10.28 10.27 -16.64
C VAL A 138 -9.42 9.24 -15.92
N PHE A 139 -9.25 8.09 -16.58
CA PHE A 139 -8.33 7.02 -16.18
C PHE A 139 -7.23 6.89 -17.22
N GLY A 140 -6.03 6.55 -16.76
CA GLY A 140 -4.92 6.23 -17.64
C GLY A 140 -5.14 4.91 -18.40
N PRO A 141 -4.39 4.67 -19.51
CA PRO A 141 -4.56 3.49 -20.35
C PRO A 141 -4.08 2.18 -19.69
N GLY A 142 -3.65 2.23 -18.47
CA GLY A 142 -2.99 1.14 -17.76
C GLY A 142 -1.46 1.22 -17.88
N ARG A 143 -0.77 0.71 -16.89
CA ARG A 143 0.69 0.67 -16.81
C ARG A 143 1.18 -0.58 -16.09
N GLY A 144 2.49 -0.79 -16.05
CA GLY A 144 3.08 -1.94 -15.38
C GLY A 144 2.77 -3.26 -16.07
N SER A 145 2.78 -4.34 -15.32
CA SER A 145 2.59 -5.70 -15.82
C SER A 145 1.14 -6.04 -16.20
N ALA A 146 0.16 -5.35 -15.62
CA ALA A 146 -1.27 -5.57 -15.90
C ALA A 146 -1.65 -5.35 -17.37
N ALA A 147 -0.89 -4.51 -18.10
CA ALA A 147 -1.06 -4.31 -19.53
C ALA A 147 -0.83 -5.60 -20.35
N GLY A 148 -0.17 -6.62 -19.78
CA GLY A 148 0.03 -7.93 -20.42
C GLY A 148 -1.19 -8.86 -20.36
N SER A 149 -2.28 -8.48 -19.67
CA SER A 149 -3.48 -9.31 -19.53
C SER A 149 -4.57 -8.95 -20.53
N ILE A 150 -5.03 -9.94 -21.30
CA ILE A 150 -6.19 -9.78 -22.21
C ILE A 150 -7.49 -9.62 -21.42
N ILE A 151 -7.56 -10.19 -20.23
CA ILE A 151 -8.72 -10.04 -19.33
C ILE A 151 -8.78 -8.61 -18.81
N ALA A 152 -7.66 -8.03 -18.35
CA ALA A 152 -7.62 -6.63 -17.94
C ALA A 152 -8.04 -5.69 -19.08
N TYR A 153 -7.65 -6.00 -20.33
CA TYR A 153 -8.07 -5.28 -21.51
C TYR A 153 -9.55 -5.44 -21.82
N ALA A 154 -10.08 -6.67 -21.75
CA ALA A 154 -11.51 -6.95 -21.93
C ALA A 154 -12.38 -6.25 -20.87
N LEU A 155 -11.96 -6.26 -19.61
CA LEU A 155 -12.66 -5.65 -18.49
C LEU A 155 -12.56 -4.12 -18.43
N ASN A 156 -11.94 -3.50 -19.43
CA ASN A 156 -11.71 -2.04 -19.49
C ASN A 156 -10.84 -1.49 -18.34
N ILE A 157 -10.03 -2.37 -17.72
CA ILE A 157 -9.01 -1.99 -16.74
C ILE A 157 -7.82 -1.33 -17.45
N THR A 158 -7.41 -1.90 -18.58
CA THR A 158 -6.37 -1.34 -19.45
C THR A 158 -6.93 -1.04 -20.85
N ASP A 159 -6.28 -0.12 -21.57
CA ASP A 159 -6.64 0.25 -22.93
C ASP A 159 -5.56 -0.15 -23.96
N LEU A 160 -4.58 -0.97 -23.55
CA LEU A 160 -3.53 -1.53 -24.37
C LEU A 160 -3.86 -2.98 -24.74
N ASP A 161 -3.92 -3.28 -26.02
CA ASP A 161 -4.14 -4.64 -26.53
C ASP A 161 -2.86 -5.48 -26.36
N PRO A 162 -2.84 -6.48 -25.46
CA PRO A 162 -1.64 -7.25 -25.18
C PRO A 162 -1.21 -8.14 -26.35
N LEU A 163 -2.14 -8.59 -27.20
CA LEU A 163 -1.80 -9.41 -28.39
C LEU A 163 -1.13 -8.55 -29.45
N LYS A 164 -1.71 -7.39 -29.75
CA LYS A 164 -1.15 -6.45 -30.74
C LYS A 164 0.28 -6.03 -30.41
N TYR A 165 0.62 -5.88 -29.13
CA TYR A 165 1.95 -5.46 -28.69
C TYR A 165 2.84 -6.61 -28.21
N GLY A 166 2.40 -7.86 -28.34
CA GLY A 166 3.17 -9.04 -27.94
C GLY A 166 3.52 -9.07 -26.45
N LEU A 167 2.62 -8.58 -25.58
CA LEU A 167 2.88 -8.51 -24.15
C LEU A 167 2.65 -9.87 -23.47
N LEU A 168 3.54 -10.22 -22.55
CA LEU A 168 3.52 -11.50 -21.85
C LEU A 168 2.70 -11.41 -20.56
N PHE A 169 1.72 -12.32 -20.43
CA PHE A 169 0.89 -12.45 -19.24
C PHE A 169 1.68 -12.94 -18.01
N GLU A 170 2.66 -13.78 -18.21
CA GLU A 170 3.49 -14.37 -17.17
C GLU A 170 4.32 -13.34 -16.40
N ARG A 171 4.47 -12.13 -16.93
CA ARG A 171 5.05 -10.99 -16.23
C ARG A 171 4.09 -10.38 -15.20
N PHE A 172 2.79 -10.56 -15.42
CA PHE A 172 1.74 -10.05 -14.55
C PHE A 172 1.33 -11.11 -13.51
N LEU A 173 0.96 -12.31 -13.95
CA LEU A 173 0.63 -13.44 -13.09
C LEU A 173 1.42 -14.66 -13.52
N ASN A 174 2.14 -15.25 -12.57
CA ASN A 174 2.90 -16.47 -12.77
C ASN A 174 2.45 -17.50 -11.71
N PRO A 175 1.90 -18.65 -12.13
CA PRO A 175 1.48 -19.72 -11.20
C PRO A 175 2.58 -20.23 -10.28
N ASP A 176 3.84 -20.16 -10.74
CA ASP A 176 5.01 -20.60 -9.97
C ASP A 176 5.42 -19.60 -8.88
N ARG A 177 4.85 -18.41 -8.90
CA ARG A 177 5.14 -17.33 -7.95
C ARG A 177 3.85 -16.87 -7.28
N ILE A 178 3.59 -17.35 -6.07
CA ILE A 178 2.43 -16.94 -5.27
C ILE A 178 2.66 -15.50 -4.78
N SER A 179 2.17 -14.53 -5.54
CA SER A 179 2.12 -13.12 -5.14
C SER A 179 0.83 -12.52 -5.66
N MET A 180 0.19 -11.65 -4.85
CA MET A 180 -0.98 -10.92 -5.34
C MET A 180 -0.63 -10.10 -6.58
N PRO A 181 -1.55 -10.04 -7.57
CA PRO A 181 -1.38 -9.15 -8.70
C PRO A 181 -1.38 -7.69 -8.23
N ASP A 182 -0.50 -6.89 -8.85
CA ASP A 182 -0.43 -5.46 -8.63
C ASP A 182 -0.95 -4.74 -9.88
N ILE A 183 -2.08 -4.07 -9.76
CA ILE A 183 -2.68 -3.28 -10.83
C ILE A 183 -2.58 -1.80 -10.47
N ASP A 184 -1.63 -1.15 -11.10
CA ASP A 184 -1.45 0.30 -10.99
C ASP A 184 -2.53 1.03 -11.81
N VAL A 185 -3.31 1.89 -11.16
CA VAL A 185 -4.38 2.67 -11.79
C VAL A 185 -4.09 4.15 -11.68
N ASP A 186 -3.93 4.82 -12.82
CA ASP A 186 -3.82 6.27 -12.88
C ASP A 186 -5.21 6.89 -12.97
N ILE A 187 -5.54 7.76 -12.02
CA ILE A 187 -6.86 8.40 -11.91
C ILE A 187 -6.66 9.92 -11.91
N GLN A 188 -7.56 10.65 -12.55
CA GLN A 188 -7.63 12.11 -12.49
C GLN A 188 -7.57 12.58 -11.03
N ASP A 189 -6.53 13.33 -10.67
CA ASP A 189 -6.21 13.73 -9.30
C ASP A 189 -7.33 14.53 -8.63
N THR A 190 -7.95 15.45 -9.38
CA THR A 190 -9.01 16.33 -8.88
C THR A 190 -10.32 15.61 -8.54
N ARG A 191 -10.51 14.38 -9.03
CA ARG A 191 -11.74 13.57 -8.84
C ARG A 191 -11.48 12.20 -8.23
N ARG A 192 -10.25 11.93 -7.78
CA ARG A 192 -9.87 10.65 -7.18
C ARG A 192 -10.70 10.31 -5.93
N ASP A 193 -10.99 11.31 -5.10
CA ASP A 193 -11.73 11.11 -3.86
C ASP A 193 -13.17 10.63 -4.11
N GLU A 194 -13.77 10.97 -5.24
CA GLU A 194 -15.08 10.44 -5.65
C GLU A 194 -15.05 8.91 -5.87
N VAL A 195 -13.94 8.39 -6.41
CA VAL A 195 -13.74 6.94 -6.60
C VAL A 195 -13.58 6.23 -5.25
N ILE A 196 -12.86 6.83 -4.32
CA ILE A 196 -12.71 6.29 -2.95
C ILE A 196 -14.07 6.27 -2.23
N GLU A 197 -14.83 7.35 -2.34
CA GLU A 197 -16.18 7.44 -1.77
C GLU A 197 -17.13 6.39 -2.38
N TYR A 198 -17.03 6.16 -3.68
CA TYR A 198 -17.78 5.08 -4.33
C TYR A 198 -17.43 3.71 -3.75
N CYS A 199 -16.13 3.41 -3.59
CA CYS A 199 -15.69 2.16 -2.96
C CYS A 199 -16.23 2.03 -1.53
N ALA A 200 -16.15 3.08 -0.72
CA ALA A 200 -16.67 3.08 0.63
C ALA A 200 -18.19 2.83 0.68
N LYS A 201 -18.97 3.48 -0.19
CA LYS A 201 -20.42 3.27 -0.29
C LYS A 201 -20.80 1.87 -0.77
N LYS A 202 -20.00 1.29 -1.68
CA LYS A 202 -20.31 0.00 -2.28
C LYS A 202 -19.88 -1.18 -1.40
N TYR A 203 -18.70 -1.11 -0.83
CA TYR A 203 -18.11 -2.23 -0.07
C TYR A 203 -18.32 -2.10 1.44
N GLY A 204 -18.77 -0.95 1.93
CA GLY A 204 -19.00 -0.62 3.34
C GLY A 204 -18.05 0.47 3.83
N GLU A 205 -18.59 1.48 4.51
CA GLU A 205 -17.80 2.59 5.05
C GLU A 205 -16.82 2.15 6.14
N ASP A 206 -17.14 1.07 6.84
CA ASP A 206 -16.30 0.43 7.86
C ASP A 206 -15.37 -0.65 7.30
N HIS A 207 -15.48 -0.96 5.99
CA HIS A 207 -14.62 -1.90 5.26
C HIS A 207 -13.53 -1.21 4.46
N VAL A 208 -13.62 0.11 4.26
CA VAL A 208 -12.70 0.89 3.42
C VAL A 208 -11.99 1.95 4.26
N SER A 209 -10.68 2.04 4.13
CA SER A 209 -9.88 3.04 4.82
C SER A 209 -8.66 3.44 4.00
N ASN A 210 -8.17 4.65 4.26
CA ASN A 210 -6.87 5.06 3.78
C ASN A 210 -5.75 4.29 4.51
N ILE A 211 -4.57 4.23 3.91
CA ILE A 211 -3.41 3.57 4.49
C ILE A 211 -2.51 4.61 5.15
N ALA A 212 -1.99 4.32 6.35
CA ALA A 212 -1.00 5.16 6.99
C ALA A 212 0.37 5.08 6.27
N THR A 213 1.12 6.16 6.38
CA THR A 213 2.53 6.18 5.96
C THR A 213 3.41 6.70 7.08
N PHE A 214 4.60 6.14 7.18
CA PHE A 214 5.60 6.56 8.16
C PHE A 214 6.83 7.15 7.46
N GLY A 215 7.04 8.44 7.67
CA GLY A 215 8.22 9.13 7.18
C GLY A 215 9.42 8.80 8.06
N LYS A 216 10.38 8.03 7.52
CA LYS A 216 11.64 7.73 8.19
C LYS A 216 12.63 8.89 8.04
N MET A 217 13.43 9.11 9.09
CA MET A 217 14.49 10.09 9.09
C MET A 217 15.72 9.48 8.42
N PHE A 218 16.05 9.98 7.23
CA PHE A 218 17.28 9.59 6.53
C PHE A 218 18.41 10.61 6.74
N GLY A 219 19.65 10.24 6.43
CA GLY A 219 20.86 10.95 6.81
C GLY A 219 20.81 12.47 6.61
N ARG A 220 20.43 12.98 5.43
CA ARG A 220 20.31 14.43 5.19
C ARG A 220 19.28 15.13 6.09
N MET A 221 18.18 14.45 6.37
CA MET A 221 17.13 14.98 7.24
C MET A 221 17.57 14.92 8.70
N ALA A 222 18.17 13.80 9.12
CA ALA A 222 18.71 13.64 10.47
C ALA A 222 19.74 14.74 10.80
N VAL A 223 20.66 15.00 9.90
CA VAL A 223 21.66 16.09 10.05
C VAL A 223 20.99 17.45 10.23
N ARG A 224 20.00 17.80 9.40
CA ARG A 224 19.32 19.10 9.54
C ARG A 224 18.47 19.21 10.80
N ASP A 225 17.79 18.16 11.20
CA ASP A 225 16.94 18.17 12.39
C ASP A 225 17.78 18.23 13.67
N VAL A 226 18.87 17.44 13.75
CA VAL A 226 19.81 17.50 14.87
C VAL A 226 20.50 18.86 14.96
N ALA A 227 21.03 19.37 13.85
CA ALA A 227 21.67 20.67 13.80
C ALA A 227 20.72 21.80 14.27
N ARG A 228 19.44 21.73 13.87
CA ARG A 228 18.41 22.68 14.32
C ARG A 228 18.17 22.58 15.83
N VAL A 229 18.19 21.39 16.42
CA VAL A 229 18.01 21.21 17.87
C VAL A 229 19.21 21.70 18.64
N LEU A 230 20.42 21.51 18.11
CA LEU A 230 21.68 21.98 18.67
C LEU A 230 21.95 23.47 18.37
N GLU A 231 20.99 24.17 17.75
CA GLU A 231 21.07 25.61 17.43
C GLU A 231 22.21 25.96 16.46
N VAL A 232 22.66 25.01 15.65
CA VAL A 232 23.66 25.23 14.59
C VAL A 232 23.02 26.12 13.49
N PRO A 233 23.73 27.14 12.99
CA PRO A 233 23.23 28.03 11.93
C PRO A 233 22.78 27.25 10.71
N TYR A 234 21.65 27.68 10.09
CA TYR A 234 21.06 26.99 8.94
C TYR A 234 22.05 26.79 7.78
N ALA A 235 22.88 27.78 7.47
CA ALA A 235 23.86 27.71 6.38
C ALA A 235 24.88 26.58 6.61
N GLU A 236 25.34 26.40 7.84
CA GLU A 236 26.27 25.35 8.20
C GLU A 236 25.57 23.97 8.21
N SER A 237 24.37 23.89 8.77
CA SER A 237 23.54 22.68 8.74
C SER A 237 23.25 22.22 7.30
N ASP A 238 22.89 23.12 6.40
CA ASP A 238 22.59 22.81 5.00
C ASP A 238 23.84 22.40 4.23
N ARG A 239 24.98 23.06 4.50
CA ARG A 239 26.28 22.67 3.95
C ARG A 239 26.65 21.25 4.35
N LEU A 240 26.58 20.92 5.65
CA LEU A 240 26.89 19.60 6.17
C LEU A 240 25.93 18.53 5.60
N ALA A 241 24.65 18.82 5.55
CA ALA A 241 23.66 17.90 4.98
C ALA A 241 23.88 17.63 3.48
N LYS A 242 24.41 18.58 2.72
CA LYS A 242 24.72 18.41 1.29
C LYS A 242 25.92 17.51 1.03
N LEU A 243 26.84 17.35 1.99
CA LEU A 243 27.94 16.40 1.91
C LEU A 243 27.46 14.94 2.02
N VAL A 244 26.29 14.70 2.64
CA VAL A 244 25.73 13.35 2.69
C VAL A 244 25.35 12.91 1.27
N PRO A 245 25.86 11.77 0.77
CA PRO A 245 25.58 11.28 -0.57
C PRO A 245 24.06 11.10 -0.83
N PRO A 246 23.58 11.31 -2.06
CA PRO A 246 22.21 10.99 -2.43
C PRO A 246 21.99 9.47 -2.44
N PRO A 247 20.73 9.00 -2.34
CA PRO A 247 20.42 7.60 -2.50
C PRO A 247 20.93 7.06 -3.84
N SER A 248 21.52 5.87 -3.83
CA SER A 248 21.93 5.16 -5.04
C SER A 248 20.88 4.11 -5.40
N GLN A 249 20.34 4.15 -6.61
CA GLN A 249 19.27 3.24 -7.08
C GLN A 249 18.07 3.14 -6.08
N GLY A 250 17.68 4.26 -5.48
CA GLY A 250 16.60 4.29 -4.49
C GLY A 250 16.97 3.78 -3.09
N ARG A 251 18.20 3.31 -2.88
CA ARG A 251 18.69 2.84 -1.58
C ARG A 251 19.49 3.94 -0.88
N HIS A 252 19.13 4.20 0.37
CA HIS A 252 19.88 5.12 1.23
C HIS A 252 21.15 4.45 1.74
N ILE A 253 22.25 5.19 1.67
CA ILE A 253 23.54 4.77 2.24
C ILE A 253 23.51 5.23 3.70
N PRO A 254 23.73 4.34 4.69
CA PRO A 254 23.76 4.74 6.09
C PRO A 254 24.81 5.83 6.36
N LEU A 255 24.47 6.75 7.26
CA LEU A 255 25.35 7.89 7.57
C LEU A 255 26.72 7.43 8.07
N SER A 256 26.76 6.37 8.89
CA SER A 256 27.99 5.75 9.39
C SER A 256 28.88 5.18 8.28
N VAL A 257 28.30 4.75 7.16
CA VAL A 257 29.03 4.31 5.97
C VAL A 257 29.49 5.52 5.16
N SER A 258 28.57 6.48 4.94
CA SER A 258 28.86 7.71 4.19
C SER A 258 30.06 8.48 4.79
N ILE A 259 30.18 8.58 6.12
CA ILE A 259 31.30 9.21 6.79
C ILE A 259 32.64 8.50 6.50
N LYS A 260 32.59 7.17 6.32
CA LYS A 260 33.81 6.39 6.02
C LYS A 260 34.23 6.46 4.56
N GLU A 261 33.28 6.59 3.65
CA GLU A 261 33.51 6.51 2.20
C GLU A 261 33.73 7.88 1.56
N ASP A 262 33.05 8.93 2.04
CA ASP A 262 33.17 10.27 1.50
C ASP A 262 34.27 11.07 2.23
N ALA A 263 35.21 11.58 1.47
CA ALA A 263 36.39 12.27 2.03
C ALA A 263 36.05 13.60 2.70
N ASP A 264 35.11 14.37 2.12
CA ASP A 264 34.72 15.68 2.63
C ASP A 264 33.88 15.52 3.90
N LEU A 265 32.97 14.57 3.93
CA LEU A 265 32.15 14.27 5.11
C LEU A 265 33.02 13.73 6.26
N ARG A 266 33.98 12.89 5.94
CA ARG A 266 34.98 12.39 6.92
C ARG A 266 35.81 13.52 7.50
N ASN A 267 36.32 14.43 6.66
CA ASN A 267 37.09 15.57 7.11
C ASN A 267 36.28 16.46 8.05
N GLU A 268 35.01 16.72 7.77
CA GLU A 268 34.14 17.45 8.70
C GLU A 268 33.93 16.69 10.02
N TYR A 269 33.73 15.38 9.96
CA TYR A 269 33.57 14.56 11.15
C TYR A 269 34.81 14.55 12.05
N GLU A 270 36.01 14.52 11.46
CA GLU A 270 37.29 14.42 12.21
C GLU A 270 37.77 15.79 12.72
N ASN A 271 37.57 16.87 11.96
CA ASN A 271 38.20 18.16 12.20
C ASN A 271 37.22 19.27 12.65
N ASN A 272 35.91 19.05 12.64
CA ASN A 272 34.91 20.03 13.09
C ASN A 272 34.12 19.46 14.27
N PRO A 273 34.36 19.90 15.51
CA PRO A 273 33.67 19.37 16.70
C PRO A 273 32.17 19.52 16.64
N THR A 274 31.63 20.62 16.09
CA THR A 274 30.19 20.85 15.93
C THR A 274 29.62 19.88 14.92
N ALA A 275 30.28 19.68 13.77
CA ALA A 275 29.84 18.71 12.76
C ALA A 275 29.86 17.28 13.32
N LYS A 276 30.88 16.94 14.10
CA LYS A 276 30.99 15.64 14.75
C LYS A 276 29.85 15.39 15.70
N GLU A 277 29.50 16.34 16.57
CA GLU A 277 28.38 16.21 17.50
C GLU A 277 27.07 16.04 16.77
N VAL A 278 26.84 16.85 15.71
CA VAL A 278 25.64 16.72 14.86
C VAL A 278 25.55 15.34 14.22
N LEU A 279 26.66 14.83 13.65
CA LEU A 279 26.71 13.55 12.96
C LEU A 279 26.54 12.37 13.92
N ASP A 280 27.12 12.42 15.12
CA ASP A 280 26.98 11.38 16.15
C ASP A 280 25.52 11.20 16.59
N TYR A 281 24.79 12.29 16.81
CA TYR A 281 23.35 12.20 17.10
C TYR A 281 22.53 11.81 15.87
N ALA A 282 22.89 12.31 14.69
CA ALA A 282 22.19 11.98 13.45
C ALA A 282 22.27 10.50 13.11
N ILE A 283 23.41 9.83 13.37
CA ILE A 283 23.55 8.38 13.21
C ILE A 283 22.58 7.61 14.11
N GLN A 284 22.38 8.06 15.35
CA GLN A 284 21.47 7.42 16.30
C GLN A 284 19.99 7.57 15.90
N LEU A 285 19.65 8.68 15.25
CA LEU A 285 18.28 8.99 14.83
C LEU A 285 17.98 8.49 13.42
N GLU A 286 18.97 8.19 12.61
CA GLU A 286 18.79 7.68 11.24
C GLU A 286 17.94 6.39 11.24
N GLY A 287 16.96 6.33 10.34
CA GLY A 287 16.05 5.19 10.21
C GLY A 287 14.86 5.21 11.17
N THR A 288 14.85 6.07 12.19
CA THR A 288 13.71 6.22 13.09
C THR A 288 12.54 6.92 12.39
N ILE A 289 11.31 6.69 12.90
CA ILE A 289 10.11 7.34 12.40
C ILE A 289 10.10 8.79 12.91
N ARG A 290 9.99 9.75 11.98
CA ARG A 290 9.91 11.18 12.27
C ARG A 290 8.47 11.70 12.22
N SER A 291 7.70 11.21 11.30
CA SER A 291 6.33 11.65 11.08
C SER A 291 5.50 10.51 10.55
N HIS A 292 4.20 10.61 10.76
CA HIS A 292 3.26 9.77 10.07
C HIS A 292 2.19 10.61 9.36
N GLY A 293 1.56 10.03 8.36
CA GLY A 293 0.55 10.68 7.54
C GLY A 293 -0.29 9.66 6.82
N VAL A 294 -1.06 10.12 5.85
CA VAL A 294 -1.90 9.27 5.00
C VAL A 294 -1.19 9.02 3.68
N HIS A 295 -1.24 7.79 3.18
CA HIS A 295 -0.70 7.44 1.87
C HIS A 295 -1.43 8.19 0.76
N ALA A 296 -0.65 8.72 -0.19
CA ALA A 296 -1.22 9.55 -1.25
C ALA A 296 -2.18 8.80 -2.19
N CYS A 297 -2.02 7.48 -2.33
CA CYS A 297 -2.70 6.69 -3.35
C CYS A 297 -3.38 5.42 -2.81
N GLY A 298 -2.86 4.81 -1.73
CA GLY A 298 -3.34 3.52 -1.23
C GLY A 298 -4.65 3.63 -0.45
N VAL A 299 -5.56 2.71 -0.74
CA VAL A 299 -6.80 2.47 0.01
C VAL A 299 -6.90 0.97 0.25
N VAL A 300 -7.30 0.59 1.44
CA VAL A 300 -7.56 -0.80 1.84
C VAL A 300 -9.05 -1.06 1.77
N ILE A 301 -9.44 -2.22 1.22
CA ILE A 301 -10.81 -2.73 1.21
C ILE A 301 -10.78 -4.12 1.87
N ALA A 302 -11.48 -4.29 2.97
CA ALA A 302 -11.51 -5.55 3.72
C ALA A 302 -12.79 -6.35 3.44
N PRO A 303 -12.75 -7.69 3.63
CA PRO A 303 -13.93 -8.54 3.46
C PRO A 303 -14.99 -8.39 4.57
N ASP A 304 -14.62 -7.76 5.69
CA ASP A 304 -15.45 -7.48 6.87
C ASP A 304 -14.96 -6.17 7.50
N THR A 305 -15.61 -5.70 8.55
CA THR A 305 -15.23 -4.49 9.29
C THR A 305 -13.73 -4.46 9.58
N LEU A 306 -13.05 -3.40 9.14
CA LEU A 306 -11.59 -3.27 9.19
C LEU A 306 -11.00 -3.43 10.59
N VAL A 307 -11.71 -3.00 11.65
CA VAL A 307 -11.24 -3.11 13.03
C VAL A 307 -11.07 -4.56 13.52
N ASN A 308 -11.63 -5.54 12.79
CA ASN A 308 -11.40 -6.96 13.06
C ASN A 308 -10.01 -7.43 12.59
N TYR A 309 -9.34 -6.65 11.73
CA TYR A 309 -8.06 -7.00 11.12
C TYR A 309 -6.94 -6.04 11.51
N ILE A 310 -7.24 -4.75 11.61
CA ILE A 310 -6.24 -3.70 11.81
C ILE A 310 -6.82 -2.55 12.63
N PRO A 311 -6.06 -1.98 13.58
CA PRO A 311 -6.49 -0.77 14.27
C PRO A 311 -6.54 0.42 13.32
N LEU A 312 -7.54 1.29 13.54
CA LEU A 312 -7.76 2.51 12.78
C LEU A 312 -7.48 3.74 13.64
N GLU A 313 -7.19 4.86 13.00
CA GLU A 313 -7.03 6.17 13.64
C GLU A 313 -7.73 7.26 12.82
N MET A 314 -8.04 8.35 13.51
CA MET A 314 -8.45 9.58 12.86
C MET A 314 -7.20 10.37 12.47
N ALA A 315 -6.83 10.32 11.20
CA ALA A 315 -5.69 11.04 10.68
C ALA A 315 -5.98 12.54 10.50
N GLN A 316 -4.99 13.31 10.08
CA GLN A 316 -5.16 14.73 9.79
C GLN A 316 -6.30 14.96 8.77
N LYS A 317 -7.00 16.07 8.89
CA LYS A 317 -8.17 16.47 8.07
C LYS A 317 -9.43 15.61 8.25
N GLY A 318 -9.51 14.83 9.33
CA GLY A 318 -10.70 14.02 9.63
C GLY A 318 -10.87 12.78 8.75
N VAL A 319 -9.78 12.28 8.17
CA VAL A 319 -9.77 11.08 7.35
C VAL A 319 -9.44 9.88 8.23
N VAL A 320 -10.21 8.79 8.09
CA VAL A 320 -9.91 7.52 8.75
C VAL A 320 -8.77 6.82 8.00
N ALA A 321 -7.75 6.37 8.73
CA ALA A 321 -6.62 5.63 8.20
C ALA A 321 -6.28 4.43 9.08
N THR A 322 -5.57 3.46 8.50
CA THR A 322 -4.98 2.35 9.26
C THR A 322 -3.86 2.87 10.15
N GLN A 323 -3.55 2.18 11.27
CA GLN A 323 -2.39 2.51 12.10
C GLN A 323 -1.11 1.79 11.64
N PHE A 324 -1.17 0.96 10.61
CA PHE A 324 -0.03 0.29 9.98
C PHE A 324 0.02 0.64 8.48
N PRO A 325 1.24 0.70 7.88
CA PRO A 325 1.42 0.97 6.47
C PRO A 325 1.11 -0.22 5.59
#